data_41eaf7286c9bc098f3ef442aab1ed15b
#
_entry.id   41eaf7286c9bc098f3ef442aab1ed15b
#
_cell.length_a   1.000
_cell.length_b   1.000
_cell.length_c   1.000
_cell.angle_alpha   90.00
_cell.angle_beta   90.00
_cell.angle_gamma   90.00
#
_symmetry.space_group_name_H-M   'P 1'
#
loop_
_entity.id
_entity.type
_entity.pdbx_description
1 polymer ?
#
loop_
_entity_poly.entity_id
_entity_poly.type
_entity_poly.pdbx_seq_one_letter_code
_entity_poly.pdbx_strand_id
1 'polypeptide(L)'
;MRDGAKIGEVQRGILATSQNAEPYDVFICYKESDADGNRTRDSLMAQDIYYQLTEQGRKVFFARITLEDVAGTQYEPYIFAALNSAKVMIVVGTKPEHLNAVWVKNEWSRFLAMMKKDRHKLLLPCYRDMDPYDMPEALSVLQS
;
A
#
# COMPACT_ATOMS: atom_id res chain seq x y z
N MET A 1 -7.30 31.87 -5.65
CA MET A 1 -7.41 31.94 -4.20
C MET A 1 -8.03 30.71 -3.58
N ARG A 2 -9.16 30.25 -4.10
CA ARG A 2 -9.77 29.01 -3.61
C ARG A 2 -8.88 27.79 -3.84
N ASP A 3 -8.18 27.75 -4.96
CA ASP A 3 -7.32 26.61 -5.29
C ASP A 3 -6.09 26.55 -4.38
N GLY A 4 -5.53 27.72 -4.02
CA GLY A 4 -4.44 27.76 -3.06
C GLY A 4 -4.86 27.33 -1.67
N ALA A 5 -6.09 27.67 -1.25
CA ALA A 5 -6.63 27.24 0.03
C ALA A 5 -6.84 25.73 0.07
N LYS A 6 -7.33 25.13 -1.03
CA LYS A 6 -7.51 23.69 -1.12
C LYS A 6 -6.19 22.92 -1.04
N ILE A 7 -5.17 23.42 -1.75
CA ILE A 7 -3.83 22.82 -1.70
C ILE A 7 -3.29 22.85 -0.29
N GLY A 8 -3.44 23.98 0.40
CA GLY A 8 -3.02 24.11 1.78
C GLY A 8 -3.77 23.19 2.73
N GLU A 9 -5.08 23.00 2.49
CA GLU A 9 -5.89 22.05 3.28
C GLU A 9 -5.46 20.62 3.07
N VAL A 10 -5.15 20.22 1.83
CA VAL A 10 -4.65 18.88 1.52
C VAL A 10 -3.31 18.64 2.21
N GLN A 11 -2.40 19.60 2.12
CA GLN A 11 -1.09 19.48 2.75
C GLN A 11 -1.21 19.40 4.28
N ARG A 12 -2.08 20.21 4.87
CA ARG A 12 -2.34 20.14 6.32
C ARG A 12 -3.00 18.83 6.71
N GLY A 13 -3.87 18.30 5.85
CA GLY A 13 -4.49 17.00 6.06
C GLY A 13 -3.48 15.86 6.10
N ILE A 14 -2.53 15.87 5.15
CA ILE A 14 -1.44 14.89 5.13
C ILE A 14 -0.61 15.00 6.40
N LEU A 15 -0.22 16.21 6.76
CA LEU A 15 0.60 16.45 7.92
C LEU A 15 -0.13 16.07 9.22
N ALA A 16 -1.38 16.47 9.37
CA ALA A 16 -2.19 16.13 10.53
C ALA A 16 -2.40 14.63 10.65
N THR A 17 -2.66 13.95 9.52
CA THR A 17 -2.82 12.50 9.50
C THR A 17 -1.52 11.81 9.92
N SER A 18 -0.37 12.29 9.41
CA SER A 18 0.93 11.73 9.73
C SER A 18 1.30 11.95 11.20
N GLN A 19 0.93 13.11 11.77
CA GLN A 19 1.29 13.47 13.14
C GLN A 19 0.37 12.84 14.18
N ASN A 20 -0.91 12.72 13.87
CA ASN A 20 -1.92 12.28 14.84
C ASN A 20 -2.24 10.81 14.78
N ALA A 21 -2.01 10.17 13.64
CA ALA A 21 -2.23 8.74 13.50
C ALA A 21 -1.06 7.97 14.08
N GLU A 22 -1.36 6.89 14.78
CA GLU A 22 -0.31 5.96 15.18
C GLU A 22 0.35 5.37 13.93
N PRO A 23 1.68 5.18 13.95
CA PRO A 23 2.37 4.58 12.82
C PRO A 23 1.82 3.20 12.49
N TYR A 24 1.73 2.90 11.21
CA TYR A 24 1.40 1.56 10.75
C TYR A 24 2.61 0.65 10.85
N ASP A 25 2.36 -0.59 11.21
CA ASP A 25 3.40 -1.62 11.16
C ASP A 25 3.58 -2.13 9.74
N VAL A 26 2.46 -2.36 9.04
CA VAL A 26 2.43 -3.00 7.74
C VAL A 26 1.52 -2.23 6.79
N PHE A 27 1.98 -2.08 5.55
CA PHE A 27 1.19 -1.54 4.43
C PHE A 27 1.03 -2.67 3.41
N ILE A 28 -0.21 -3.02 3.09
CA ILE A 28 -0.48 -4.05 2.07
C ILE A 28 -0.72 -3.35 0.73
N CYS A 29 0.15 -3.64 -0.24
CA CYS A 29 0.10 -3.10 -1.59
C CYS A 29 -0.45 -4.18 -2.51
N TYR A 30 -1.55 -3.90 -3.19
CA TYR A 30 -2.26 -4.90 -3.99
C TYR A 30 -3.21 -4.24 -4.98
N LYS A 31 -3.63 -5.01 -6.00
CA LYS A 31 -4.61 -4.55 -6.98
C LYS A 31 -6.01 -4.91 -6.48
N GLU A 32 -6.84 -3.90 -6.22
CA GLU A 32 -8.19 -4.12 -5.67
C GLU A 32 -9.16 -4.68 -6.71
N SER A 33 -9.16 -4.10 -7.92
CA SER A 33 -10.18 -4.43 -8.92
C SER A 33 -9.54 -4.74 -10.26
N ASP A 34 -10.16 -5.66 -11.02
CA ASP A 34 -9.76 -5.94 -12.38
C ASP A 34 -10.39 -4.95 -13.38
N ALA A 35 -10.16 -5.17 -14.68
CA ALA A 35 -10.68 -4.30 -15.74
C ALA A 35 -12.20 -4.24 -15.78
N ASP A 36 -12.87 -5.28 -15.30
CA ASP A 36 -14.33 -5.36 -15.25
C ASP A 36 -14.91 -4.79 -13.96
N GLY A 37 -14.06 -4.30 -13.07
CA GLY A 37 -14.49 -3.77 -11.78
C GLY A 37 -14.72 -4.82 -10.71
N ASN A 38 -14.38 -6.07 -10.99
CA ASN A 38 -14.53 -7.16 -10.04
C ASN A 38 -13.32 -7.22 -9.09
N ARG A 39 -13.57 -7.65 -7.87
CA ARG A 39 -12.52 -7.83 -6.89
C ARG A 39 -11.53 -8.88 -7.34
N THR A 40 -10.23 -8.58 -7.22
CA THR A 40 -9.16 -9.51 -7.63
C THR A 40 -8.90 -10.58 -6.58
N ARG A 41 -8.21 -11.65 -6.99
CA ARG A 41 -7.66 -12.64 -6.06
C ARG A 41 -6.62 -12.01 -5.13
N ASP A 42 -5.88 -11.01 -5.63
CA ASP A 42 -4.90 -10.26 -4.84
C ASP A 42 -5.58 -9.61 -3.64
N SER A 43 -6.76 -9.02 -3.85
CA SER A 43 -7.54 -8.39 -2.79
C SER A 43 -7.98 -9.42 -1.73
N LEU A 44 -8.38 -10.62 -2.16
CA LEU A 44 -8.76 -11.69 -1.23
C LEU A 44 -7.56 -12.17 -0.41
N MET A 45 -6.41 -12.34 -1.04
CA MET A 45 -5.17 -12.69 -0.34
C MET A 45 -4.76 -11.61 0.64
N ALA A 46 -4.85 -10.36 0.22
CA ALA A 46 -4.54 -9.21 1.08
C ALA A 46 -5.43 -9.18 2.31
N GLN A 47 -6.71 -9.50 2.15
CA GLN A 47 -7.66 -9.55 3.26
C GLN A 47 -7.29 -10.64 4.26
N ASP A 48 -6.89 -11.81 3.79
CA ASP A 48 -6.48 -12.90 4.68
C ASP A 48 -5.23 -12.50 5.47
N ILE A 49 -4.27 -11.87 4.82
CA ILE A 49 -3.07 -11.37 5.47
C ILE A 49 -3.44 -10.31 6.52
N TYR A 50 -4.33 -9.41 6.17
CA TYR A 50 -4.82 -8.36 7.07
C TYR A 50 -5.38 -8.96 8.35
N TYR A 51 -6.27 -9.94 8.26
CA TYR A 51 -6.88 -10.54 9.43
C TYR A 51 -5.85 -11.29 10.28
N GLN A 52 -4.94 -12.02 9.67
CA GLN A 52 -3.91 -12.74 10.41
C GLN A 52 -3.00 -11.79 11.19
N LEU A 53 -2.58 -10.69 10.56
CA LEU A 53 -1.68 -9.73 11.19
C LEU A 53 -2.38 -8.91 12.26
N THR A 54 -3.62 -8.52 12.04
CA THR A 54 -4.38 -7.76 13.03
C THR A 54 -4.70 -8.61 14.26
N GLU A 55 -4.93 -9.90 14.09
CA GLU A 55 -5.09 -10.82 15.21
C GLU A 55 -3.83 -10.90 16.07
N GLN A 56 -2.67 -10.68 15.48
CA GLN A 56 -1.39 -10.66 16.20
C GLN A 56 -1.09 -9.29 16.82
N GLY A 57 -2.02 -8.36 16.75
CA GLY A 57 -1.87 -7.03 17.33
C GLY A 57 -1.12 -6.05 16.44
N ARG A 58 -0.87 -6.37 15.18
CA ARG A 58 -0.21 -5.46 14.25
C ARG A 58 -1.19 -4.43 13.71
N LYS A 59 -0.73 -3.22 13.53
CA LYS A 59 -1.52 -2.17 12.88
C LYS A 59 -1.25 -2.22 11.38
N VAL A 60 -2.25 -2.60 10.61
CA VAL A 60 -2.11 -2.90 9.20
C VAL A 60 -2.96 -1.95 8.35
N PHE A 61 -2.34 -1.35 7.34
CA PHE A 61 -3.05 -0.58 6.34
C PHE A 61 -3.46 -1.51 5.20
N PHE A 62 -4.75 -1.71 5.06
CA PHE A 62 -5.37 -2.46 3.97
C PHE A 62 -6.48 -1.58 3.42
N ALA A 63 -6.25 -0.98 2.25
CA ALA A 63 -7.09 0.10 1.73
C ALA A 63 -8.58 -0.23 1.75
N ARG A 64 -8.97 -1.44 1.35
CA ARG A 64 -10.36 -1.85 1.29
C ARG A 64 -11.10 -1.69 2.63
N ILE A 65 -10.43 -2.04 3.72
CA ILE A 65 -11.02 -1.95 5.06
C ILE A 65 -10.65 -0.64 5.75
N THR A 66 -9.37 -0.28 5.69
CA THR A 66 -8.86 0.90 6.40
C THR A 66 -9.52 2.19 5.93
N LEU A 67 -9.83 2.29 4.63
CA LEU A 67 -10.44 3.49 4.05
C LEU A 67 -11.96 3.41 4.00
N GLU A 68 -12.57 2.34 4.48
CA GLU A 68 -14.02 2.14 4.43
C GLU A 68 -14.78 3.27 5.12
N ASP A 69 -14.27 3.74 6.26
CA ASP A 69 -14.91 4.78 7.06
C ASP A 69 -14.50 6.19 6.67
N VAL A 70 -13.59 6.32 5.69
CA VAL A 70 -13.17 7.64 5.22
C VAL A 70 -14.20 8.12 4.19
N ALA A 71 -15.13 8.92 4.66
CA ALA A 71 -16.17 9.48 3.81
C ALA A 71 -15.58 10.54 2.89
N GLY A 72 -16.05 10.54 1.64
CA GLY A 72 -15.67 11.55 0.68
C GLY A 72 -14.50 11.11 -0.19
N THR A 73 -13.71 12.05 -0.62
CA THR A 73 -12.92 11.90 -1.83
C THR A 73 -11.41 11.95 -1.65
N GLN A 74 -10.91 12.07 -0.42
CA GLN A 74 -9.49 12.31 -0.23
C GLN A 74 -8.80 11.16 0.48
N TYR A 75 -8.62 10.06 -0.24
CA TYR A 75 -7.89 8.91 0.27
C TYR A 75 -6.37 9.11 0.22
N GLU A 76 -5.88 9.95 -0.70
CA GLU A 76 -4.44 10.10 -0.92
C GLU A 76 -3.66 10.49 0.32
N PRO A 77 -4.09 11.48 1.13
CA PRO A 77 -3.35 11.81 2.35
C PRO A 77 -3.21 10.63 3.31
N TYR A 78 -4.25 9.82 3.43
CA TYR A 78 -4.24 8.65 4.31
C TYR A 78 -3.30 7.58 3.78
N ILE A 79 -3.31 7.36 2.46
CA ILE A 79 -2.44 6.38 1.82
C ILE A 79 -0.98 6.79 1.99
N PHE A 80 -0.65 8.05 1.72
CA PHE A 80 0.73 8.53 1.84
C PHE A 80 1.22 8.53 3.28
N ALA A 81 0.37 8.89 4.23
CA ALA A 81 0.73 8.85 5.64
C ALA A 81 1.04 7.42 6.09
N ALA A 82 0.20 6.47 5.68
CA ALA A 82 0.40 5.05 5.98
C ALA A 82 1.68 4.54 5.32
N LEU A 83 1.90 4.90 4.05
CA LEU A 83 3.07 4.49 3.30
C LEU A 83 4.36 4.97 3.96
N ASN A 84 4.38 6.22 4.41
CA ASN A 84 5.54 6.81 5.07
C ASN A 84 5.82 6.18 6.44
N SER A 85 4.78 5.85 7.19
CA SER A 85 4.95 5.35 8.56
C SER A 85 5.23 3.85 8.62
N ALA A 86 4.75 3.07 7.66
CA ALA A 86 4.85 1.62 7.70
C ALA A 86 6.30 1.16 7.69
N LYS A 87 6.60 0.17 8.52
CA LYS A 87 7.92 -0.45 8.57
C LYS A 87 8.07 -1.55 7.55
N VAL A 88 6.98 -2.23 7.23
CA VAL A 88 6.98 -3.35 6.29
C VAL A 88 5.91 -3.09 5.23
N MET A 89 6.28 -3.31 3.98
CA MET A 89 5.30 -3.37 2.90
C MET A 89 5.19 -4.81 2.43
N ILE A 90 3.97 -5.32 2.35
CA ILE A 90 3.69 -6.61 1.73
C ILE A 90 3.05 -6.31 0.38
N VAL A 91 3.72 -6.72 -0.70
CA VAL A 91 3.21 -6.55 -2.06
C VAL A 91 2.59 -7.88 -2.48
N VAL A 92 1.28 -7.86 -2.72
CA VAL A 92 0.52 -9.07 -3.06
C VAL A 92 0.25 -9.11 -4.56
N GLY A 93 0.50 -10.24 -5.18
CA GLY A 93 0.24 -10.39 -6.60
C GLY A 93 -0.09 -11.81 -7.01
N THR A 94 -1.04 -11.94 -7.93
CA THR A 94 -1.37 -13.23 -8.60
C THR A 94 -1.13 -13.14 -10.10
N LYS A 95 -0.86 -11.95 -10.62
CA LYS A 95 -0.56 -11.71 -12.04
C LYS A 95 0.47 -10.60 -12.17
N PRO A 96 1.42 -10.74 -13.11
CA PRO A 96 2.41 -9.66 -13.33
C PRO A 96 1.75 -8.31 -13.66
N GLU A 97 0.64 -8.32 -14.42
CA GLU A 97 -0.07 -7.10 -14.78
C GLU A 97 -0.56 -6.34 -13.56
N HIS A 98 -0.94 -7.04 -12.51
CA HIS A 98 -1.41 -6.40 -11.27
C HIS A 98 -0.27 -5.66 -10.57
N LEU A 99 0.92 -6.24 -10.57
CA LEU A 99 2.11 -5.62 -9.96
C LEU A 99 2.61 -4.42 -10.76
N ASN A 100 2.33 -4.40 -12.05
CA ASN A 100 2.71 -3.32 -12.97
C ASN A 100 1.62 -2.26 -13.13
N ALA A 101 0.45 -2.46 -12.52
CA ALA A 101 -0.62 -1.46 -12.57
C ALA A 101 -0.16 -0.14 -11.95
N VAL A 102 -0.58 0.97 -12.54
CA VAL A 102 -0.04 2.30 -12.22
C VAL A 102 -0.01 2.59 -10.72
N TRP A 103 -1.14 2.42 -10.05
CA TRP A 103 -1.25 2.70 -8.61
C TRP A 103 -0.39 1.75 -7.77
N VAL A 104 -0.45 0.47 -8.07
CA VAL A 104 0.30 -0.56 -7.33
C VAL A 104 1.80 -0.31 -7.47
N LYS A 105 2.26 -0.14 -8.70
CA LYS A 105 3.67 0.13 -8.99
C LYS A 105 4.15 1.42 -8.33
N ASN A 106 3.31 2.46 -8.33
CA ASN A 106 3.65 3.72 -7.70
C ASN A 106 3.90 3.54 -6.19
N GLU A 107 3.06 2.75 -5.54
CA GLU A 107 3.19 2.51 -4.10
C GLU A 107 4.47 1.74 -3.75
N TRP A 108 4.69 0.59 -4.41
CA TRP A 108 5.88 -0.19 -4.05
C TRP A 108 7.18 0.48 -4.52
N SER A 109 7.14 1.24 -5.62
CA SER A 109 8.33 1.99 -6.07
C SER A 109 8.71 3.07 -5.05
N ARG A 110 7.73 3.79 -4.50
CA ARG A 110 7.97 4.79 -3.46
C ARG A 110 8.55 4.16 -2.21
N PHE A 111 8.02 3.01 -1.81
CA PHE A 111 8.52 2.31 -0.63
C PHE A 111 9.96 1.84 -0.83
N LEU A 112 10.28 1.32 -2.01
CA LEU A 112 11.66 0.94 -2.34
C LEU A 112 12.62 2.13 -2.23
N ALA A 113 12.18 3.31 -2.69
CA ALA A 113 12.99 4.52 -2.58
C ALA A 113 13.22 4.90 -1.11
N MET A 114 12.22 4.74 -0.26
CA MET A 114 12.35 4.99 1.18
C MET A 114 13.33 4.01 1.84
N MET A 115 13.35 2.76 1.40
CA MET A 115 14.25 1.73 1.94
C MET A 115 15.72 2.11 1.77
N LYS A 116 16.05 2.88 0.74
CA LYS A 116 17.42 3.35 0.52
C LYS A 116 17.89 4.28 1.62
N LYS A 117 16.96 4.99 2.26
CA LYS A 117 17.26 5.96 3.32
C LYS A 117 16.99 5.43 4.71
N ASP A 118 16.15 4.38 4.82
CA ASP A 118 15.75 3.81 6.10
C ASP A 118 15.92 2.29 6.06
N ARG A 119 16.94 1.82 6.73
CA ARG A 119 17.30 0.39 6.78
C ARG A 119 16.32 -0.45 7.60
N HIS A 120 15.44 0.20 8.37
CA HIS A 120 14.44 -0.51 9.16
C HIS A 120 13.20 -0.86 8.35
N LYS A 121 13.10 -0.35 7.13
CA LYS A 121 11.99 -0.66 6.24
C LYS A 121 12.30 -1.90 5.42
N LEU A 122 11.27 -2.74 5.26
CA LEU A 122 11.40 -4.02 4.56
C LEU A 122 10.21 -4.21 3.61
N LEU A 123 10.47 -4.65 2.39
CA LEU A 123 9.43 -4.99 1.43
C LEU A 123 9.45 -6.49 1.19
N LEU A 124 8.28 -7.13 1.32
CA LEU A 124 8.10 -8.57 1.16
C LEU A 124 7.10 -8.83 0.03
N PRO A 125 7.53 -9.37 -1.11
CA PRO A 125 6.59 -9.83 -2.13
C PRO A 125 5.88 -11.10 -1.65
N CYS A 126 4.58 -11.15 -1.87
CA CYS A 126 3.74 -12.30 -1.56
C CYS A 126 2.93 -12.62 -2.81
N TYR A 127 3.28 -13.70 -3.49
CA TYR A 127 2.70 -14.04 -4.77
C TYR A 127 2.17 -15.47 -4.80
N ARG A 128 1.22 -15.70 -5.71
CA ARG A 128 0.63 -17.03 -5.90
C ARG A 128 0.27 -17.18 -7.36
N ASP A 129 0.47 -18.40 -7.87
CA ASP A 129 0.10 -18.77 -9.24
C ASP A 129 0.79 -17.94 -10.32
N MET A 130 2.01 -17.48 -10.03
CA MET A 130 2.87 -16.87 -11.05
C MET A 130 4.33 -17.17 -10.73
N ASP A 131 5.15 -17.19 -11.77
CA ASP A 131 6.59 -17.40 -11.63
C ASP A 131 7.22 -16.11 -11.03
N PRO A 132 8.08 -16.25 -10.02
CA PRO A 132 8.78 -15.07 -9.47
C PRO A 132 9.58 -14.29 -10.51
N TYR A 133 10.04 -14.94 -11.58
CA TYR A 133 10.75 -14.26 -12.66
C TYR A 133 9.85 -13.38 -13.53
N ASP A 134 8.54 -13.59 -13.47
CA ASP A 134 7.57 -12.77 -14.20
C ASP A 134 7.19 -11.50 -13.45
N MET A 135 7.61 -11.36 -12.19
CA MET A 135 7.44 -10.14 -11.44
C MET A 135 8.31 -9.01 -12.00
N PRO A 136 7.93 -7.74 -11.78
CA PRO A 136 8.84 -6.64 -12.09
C PRO A 136 10.23 -6.88 -11.49
N GLU A 137 11.26 -6.57 -12.25
CA GLU A 137 12.64 -6.85 -11.84
C GLU A 137 12.97 -6.34 -10.44
N ALA A 138 12.53 -5.14 -10.12
CA ALA A 138 12.79 -4.52 -8.81
C ALA A 138 12.23 -5.36 -7.66
N LEU A 139 11.17 -6.13 -7.89
CA LEU A 139 10.58 -7.01 -6.89
C LEU A 139 11.21 -8.39 -6.92
N SER A 140 11.53 -8.91 -8.11
CA SER A 140 12.08 -10.26 -8.24
C SER A 140 13.46 -10.39 -7.60
N VAL A 141 14.29 -9.33 -7.65
CA VAL A 141 15.62 -9.35 -7.02
C VAL A 141 15.56 -9.48 -5.50
N LEU A 142 14.44 -9.14 -4.88
CA LEU A 142 14.27 -9.27 -3.44
C LEU A 142 14.07 -10.73 -3.02
N GLN A 143 13.80 -11.62 -3.96
CA GLN A 143 13.59 -13.05 -3.70
C GLN A 143 14.91 -13.83 -3.69
N SER A 144 15.97 -13.25 -4.17
CA SER A 144 17.29 -13.88 -4.16
C SER A 144 18.13 -13.51 -2.90
#